data_0ea88f3bedbed80b42f18b427a9c51d5
#
_entry.id   0ea88f3bedbed80b42f18b427a9c51d5
#
_cell.length_a   1.000
_cell.length_b   1.000
_cell.length_c   1.000
_cell.angle_alpha   90.00
_cell.angle_beta   90.00
_cell.angle_gamma   90.00
#
_symmetry.space_group_name_H-M   'P 1'
#
loop_
_entity.id
_entity.type
_entity.pdbx_description
1 polymer ?
#
loop_
_entity_poly.entity_id
_entity_poly.type
_entity_poly.pdbx_seq_one_letter_code
_entity_poly.pdbx_strand_id
1 'polypeptide(L)'
;MRATTLVIATTLAVLTASAAVAQSLPALNETSAQRTARRAAMAPPVLQEDEALQAAIGSDARPAGDVARDAYRHPLETLTFWGLTPGSTVVEIEPGRAGWWSAILEPYAAATGGTYVAVNRPLEGMGVEDGTADMIVVARAFHNWHRSNPSRTGPYLAAFFKALKPGGILAVEQHRATEGLNPDATAPFGYVSESHIIRQAQAAGFVLEARSELNANAKDDHDHPYGVWTLPPTRVSAPREGVATDRATPLTEAERAAFDAVGESDRMTLRFRKPA
;
A
#
# COMPACT_ATOMS: atom_id res chain seq x y z
N MET A 1 72.51 13.05 9.00
CA MET A 1 71.24 13.12 9.77
C MET A 1 70.19 13.69 8.84
N ARG A 2 69.29 12.86 8.32
CA ARG A 2 68.14 13.28 7.48
C ARG A 2 66.86 13.12 8.32
N ALA A 3 66.18 14.19 8.56
CA ALA A 3 64.90 14.21 9.27
C ALA A 3 63.77 13.83 8.29
N THR A 4 63.03 12.79 8.63
CA THR A 4 61.87 12.32 7.87
C THR A 4 60.63 12.93 8.53
N THR A 5 59.97 13.83 7.79
CA THR A 5 58.70 14.44 8.25
C THR A 5 57.54 13.49 7.94
N LEU A 6 56.85 13.04 8.98
CA LEU A 6 55.63 12.22 8.87
C LEU A 6 54.42 13.13 8.70
N VAL A 7 53.77 13.06 7.54
CA VAL A 7 52.48 13.75 7.27
C VAL A 7 51.36 12.80 7.67
N ILE A 8 50.64 13.14 8.73
CA ILE A 8 49.42 12.45 9.16
C ILE A 8 48.24 13.09 8.41
N ALA A 9 47.67 12.36 7.46
CA ALA A 9 46.44 12.75 6.80
C ALA A 9 45.26 12.31 7.68
N THR A 10 44.58 13.26 8.27
CA THR A 10 43.34 13.04 9.01
C THR A 10 42.17 13.05 8.02
N THR A 11 41.63 11.87 7.72
CA THR A 11 40.38 11.70 6.95
C THR A 11 39.21 12.01 7.88
N LEU A 12 38.54 13.14 7.63
CA LEU A 12 37.31 13.52 8.28
C LEU A 12 36.17 12.72 7.65
N ALA A 13 35.66 11.69 8.31
CA ALA A 13 34.46 10.97 7.91
C ALA A 13 33.25 11.85 8.24
N VAL A 14 32.60 12.42 7.22
CA VAL A 14 31.31 13.10 7.35
C VAL A 14 30.24 12.02 7.48
N LEU A 15 29.83 11.75 8.70
CA LEU A 15 28.61 10.98 9.00
C LEU A 15 27.40 11.87 8.67
N THR A 16 26.81 11.67 7.49
CA THR A 16 25.47 12.20 7.19
C THR A 16 24.46 11.37 7.97
N ALA A 17 24.06 11.84 9.13
CA ALA A 17 22.92 11.32 9.85
C ALA A 17 21.65 11.68 9.04
N SER A 18 21.08 10.70 8.33
CA SER A 18 19.73 10.80 7.81
C SER A 18 18.78 10.89 9.01
N ALA A 19 18.30 12.09 9.32
CA ALA A 19 17.23 12.29 10.27
C ALA A 19 15.97 11.61 9.72
N ALA A 20 15.69 10.38 10.15
CA ALA A 20 14.39 9.76 9.98
C ALA A 20 13.38 10.64 10.75
N VAL A 21 12.60 11.42 10.03
CA VAL A 21 11.47 12.15 10.60
C VAL A 21 10.48 11.08 11.08
N ALA A 22 10.47 10.82 12.39
CA ALA A 22 9.49 9.97 13.03
C ALA A 22 8.11 10.59 12.79
N GLN A 23 7.37 10.10 11.81
CA GLN A 23 6.00 10.53 11.57
C GLN A 23 5.13 10.02 12.71
N SER A 24 4.50 10.93 13.45
CA SER A 24 3.56 10.56 14.51
C SER A 24 2.41 9.75 13.92
N LEU A 25 1.91 8.77 14.70
CA LEU A 25 0.67 8.07 14.36
C LEU A 25 -0.46 9.10 14.14
N PRO A 26 -1.39 8.85 13.19
CA PRO A 26 -2.58 9.69 13.08
C PRO A 26 -3.32 9.72 14.41
N ALA A 27 -3.86 10.87 14.78
CA ALA A 27 -4.72 10.98 15.94
C ALA A 27 -5.95 10.07 15.72
N LEU A 28 -6.40 9.38 16.77
CA LEU A 28 -7.55 8.46 16.70
C LEU A 28 -8.84 9.12 16.20
N ASN A 29 -8.92 10.46 16.24
CA ASN A 29 -10.06 11.28 15.81
C ASN A 29 -9.65 12.33 14.78
N GLU A 30 -8.72 12.02 13.88
CA GLU A 30 -8.30 12.96 12.85
C GLU A 30 -9.47 13.33 11.94
N THR A 31 -9.81 14.62 11.91
CA THR A 31 -10.87 15.14 11.04
C THR A 31 -10.42 15.18 9.57
N SER A 32 -11.41 15.27 8.66
CA SER A 32 -11.11 15.45 7.23
C SER A 32 -10.25 16.68 6.95
N ALA A 33 -10.47 17.79 7.70
CA ALA A 33 -9.68 19.01 7.59
C ALA A 33 -8.22 18.79 8.03
N GLN A 34 -7.97 18.09 9.14
CA GLN A 34 -6.64 17.74 9.61
C GLN A 34 -5.91 16.83 8.60
N ARG A 35 -6.64 15.88 8.01
CA ARG A 35 -6.10 14.99 6.96
C ARG A 35 -5.72 15.78 5.71
N THR A 36 -6.56 16.73 5.28
CA THR A 36 -6.27 17.62 4.17
C THR A 36 -5.04 18.49 4.45
N ALA A 37 -4.92 19.04 5.66
CA ALA A 37 -3.75 19.81 6.07
C ALA A 37 -2.48 18.95 6.09
N ARG A 38 -2.56 17.73 6.61
CA ARG A 38 -1.45 16.76 6.58
C ARG A 38 -1.04 16.44 5.14
N ARG A 39 -2.01 16.19 4.26
CA ARG A 39 -1.76 15.95 2.83
C ARG A 39 -1.02 17.13 2.18
N ALA A 40 -1.44 18.36 2.45
CA ALA A 40 -0.79 19.55 1.91
C ALA A 40 0.65 19.75 2.44
N ALA A 41 0.94 19.23 3.64
CA ALA A 41 2.27 19.32 4.25
C ALA A 41 3.23 18.20 3.81
N MET A 42 2.73 17.14 3.15
CA MET A 42 3.57 16.03 2.68
C MET A 42 4.20 16.38 1.34
N ALA A 43 5.52 16.37 1.28
CA ALA A 43 6.22 16.50 0.01
C ALA A 43 5.87 15.32 -0.91
N PRO A 44 5.67 15.56 -2.21
CA PRO A 44 5.52 14.47 -3.18
C PRO A 44 6.79 13.60 -3.17
N PRO A 45 6.66 12.30 -3.49
CA PRO A 45 7.84 11.44 -3.62
C PRO A 45 8.76 12.00 -4.70
N VAL A 46 10.08 11.97 -4.44
CA VAL A 46 11.08 12.25 -5.47
C VAL A 46 11.04 11.07 -6.43
N LEU A 47 10.55 11.30 -7.65
CA LEU A 47 10.48 10.24 -8.66
C LEU A 47 11.89 9.83 -9.07
N GLN A 48 12.14 8.52 -9.06
CA GLN A 48 13.36 7.95 -9.63
C GLN A 48 13.18 7.82 -11.14
N GLU A 49 14.23 8.13 -11.89
CA GLU A 49 14.28 7.81 -13.31
C GLU A 49 14.52 6.30 -13.47
N ASP A 50 13.43 5.54 -13.59
CA ASP A 50 13.43 4.09 -13.81
C ASP A 50 12.68 3.80 -15.11
N GLU A 51 13.45 3.69 -16.21
CA GLU A 51 12.90 3.45 -17.54
C GLU A 51 12.15 2.11 -17.62
N ALA A 52 12.62 1.07 -16.90
CA ALA A 52 11.97 -0.22 -16.89
C ALA A 52 10.59 -0.15 -16.20
N LEU A 53 10.49 0.62 -15.10
CA LEU A 53 9.22 0.84 -14.42
C LEU A 53 8.26 1.66 -15.28
N GLN A 54 8.74 2.72 -15.92
CA GLN A 54 7.94 3.53 -16.86
C GLN A 54 7.44 2.68 -18.03
N ALA A 55 8.28 1.81 -18.60
CA ALA A 55 7.91 0.90 -19.67
C ALA A 55 6.87 -0.14 -19.22
N ALA A 56 7.00 -0.69 -18.01
CA ALA A 56 6.01 -1.63 -17.45
C ALA A 56 4.64 -0.95 -17.23
N ILE A 57 4.63 0.28 -16.72
CA ILE A 57 3.41 1.07 -16.53
C ILE A 57 2.78 1.46 -17.87
N GLY A 58 3.56 1.91 -18.84
CA GLY A 58 3.10 2.31 -20.17
C GLY A 58 2.87 1.16 -21.16
N SER A 59 2.93 -0.10 -20.72
CA SER A 59 2.82 -1.25 -21.58
C SER A 59 1.43 -1.37 -22.24
N ASP A 60 1.40 -1.55 -23.57
CA ASP A 60 0.19 -1.84 -24.33
C ASP A 60 -0.46 -3.20 -23.99
N ALA A 61 0.26 -4.07 -23.27
CA ALA A 61 -0.29 -5.33 -22.75
C ALA A 61 -1.25 -5.11 -21.57
N ARG A 62 -1.23 -3.94 -20.92
CA ARG A 62 -2.16 -3.59 -19.84
C ARG A 62 -3.54 -3.27 -20.44
N PRO A 63 -4.64 -3.84 -19.89
CA PRO A 63 -5.98 -3.51 -20.36
C PRO A 63 -6.25 -1.99 -20.25
N ALA A 64 -6.88 -1.41 -21.27
CA ALA A 64 -7.21 0.02 -21.29
C ALA A 64 -8.03 0.48 -20.06
N GLY A 65 -8.93 -0.41 -19.56
CA GLY A 65 -9.67 -0.17 -18.32
C GLY A 65 -8.79 -0.11 -17.06
N ASP A 66 -7.64 -0.77 -17.06
CA ASP A 66 -6.67 -0.71 -15.96
C ASP A 66 -5.79 0.53 -16.08
N VAL A 67 -5.36 0.89 -17.29
CA VAL A 67 -4.61 2.13 -17.55
C VAL A 67 -5.42 3.37 -17.15
N ALA A 68 -6.72 3.40 -17.45
CA ALA A 68 -7.61 4.49 -17.06
C ALA A 68 -7.67 4.71 -15.52
N ARG A 69 -7.27 3.72 -14.72
CA ARG A 69 -7.24 3.79 -13.26
C ARG A 69 -5.93 4.33 -12.70
N ASP A 70 -4.91 4.53 -13.54
CA ASP A 70 -3.62 5.08 -13.12
C ASP A 70 -3.77 6.49 -12.53
N ALA A 71 -4.75 7.27 -13.04
CA ALA A 71 -5.09 8.59 -12.50
C ALA A 71 -5.58 8.58 -11.04
N TYR A 72 -6.01 7.41 -10.53
CA TYR A 72 -6.44 7.23 -9.13
C TYR A 72 -5.42 6.44 -8.31
N ARG A 73 -4.52 5.71 -8.96
CA ARG A 73 -3.61 4.75 -8.30
C ARG A 73 -2.15 5.14 -8.37
N HIS A 74 -1.83 6.15 -9.18
CA HIS A 74 -0.50 6.77 -9.27
C HIS A 74 0.63 5.72 -9.23
N PRO A 75 0.69 4.75 -10.19
CA PRO A 75 1.56 3.58 -10.07
C PRO A 75 3.04 3.95 -9.94
N LEU A 76 3.53 4.94 -10.73
CA LEU A 76 4.92 5.36 -10.68
C LEU A 76 5.26 5.95 -9.31
N GLU A 77 4.45 6.88 -8.83
CA GLU A 77 4.65 7.55 -7.54
C GLU A 77 4.50 6.59 -6.37
N THR A 78 3.53 5.64 -6.47
CA THR A 78 3.28 4.66 -5.43
C THR A 78 4.46 3.68 -5.30
N LEU A 79 4.94 3.11 -6.40
CA LEU A 79 6.04 2.16 -6.39
C LEU A 79 7.37 2.83 -6.03
N THR A 80 7.59 4.08 -6.46
CA THR A 80 8.73 4.90 -6.02
C THR A 80 8.66 5.18 -4.52
N PHE A 81 7.47 5.56 -4.00
CA PHE A 81 7.27 5.79 -2.56
C PHE A 81 7.54 4.52 -1.74
N TRP A 82 7.12 3.36 -2.22
CA TRP A 82 7.42 2.09 -1.55
C TRP A 82 8.89 1.69 -1.66
N GLY A 83 9.66 2.28 -2.59
CA GLY A 83 11.07 2.01 -2.76
C GLY A 83 11.34 0.75 -3.58
N LEU A 84 10.50 0.46 -4.57
CA LEU A 84 10.77 -0.59 -5.55
C LEU A 84 12.07 -0.26 -6.30
N THR A 85 12.94 -1.24 -6.47
CA THR A 85 14.22 -1.09 -7.19
C THR A 85 14.44 -2.22 -8.18
N PRO A 86 15.24 -1.99 -9.25
CA PRO A 86 15.61 -3.05 -10.19
C PRO A 86 16.22 -4.27 -9.49
N GLY A 87 15.87 -5.45 -9.96
CA GLY A 87 16.39 -6.72 -9.41
C GLY A 87 15.71 -7.19 -8.12
N SER A 88 14.69 -6.48 -7.60
CA SER A 88 14.00 -6.85 -6.37
C SER A 88 13.23 -8.16 -6.49
N THR A 89 13.21 -8.95 -5.40
CA THR A 89 12.25 -10.03 -5.19
C THR A 89 11.00 -9.44 -4.54
N VAL A 90 9.89 -9.40 -5.31
CA VAL A 90 8.61 -8.82 -4.90
C VAL A 90 7.56 -9.91 -4.74
N VAL A 91 6.90 -9.93 -3.59
CA VAL A 91 5.76 -10.83 -3.32
C VAL A 91 4.50 -9.99 -3.23
N GLU A 92 3.52 -10.25 -4.09
CA GLU A 92 2.20 -9.60 -4.04
C GLU A 92 1.19 -10.51 -3.35
N ILE A 93 0.53 -9.98 -2.32
CA ILE A 93 -0.45 -10.73 -1.53
C ILE A 93 -1.86 -10.49 -2.06
N GLU A 94 -2.54 -11.59 -2.38
CA GLU A 94 -3.92 -11.57 -2.87
C GLU A 94 -4.13 -10.57 -4.03
N PRO A 95 -3.38 -10.69 -5.15
CA PRO A 95 -3.45 -9.74 -6.28
C PRO A 95 -4.87 -9.57 -6.84
N GLY A 96 -5.76 -10.50 -6.48
CA GLY A 96 -7.11 -10.55 -7.01
C GLY A 96 -7.15 -11.04 -8.47
N ARG A 97 -8.37 -11.24 -8.97
CA ARG A 97 -8.56 -11.80 -10.32
C ARG A 97 -8.06 -10.86 -11.43
N ALA A 98 -8.14 -9.55 -11.23
CA ALA A 98 -7.74 -8.58 -12.24
C ALA A 98 -6.22 -8.37 -12.30
N GLY A 99 -5.48 -8.65 -11.21
CA GLY A 99 -4.02 -8.56 -11.20
C GLY A 99 -3.49 -7.16 -11.58
N TRP A 100 -4.11 -6.08 -11.10
CA TRP A 100 -3.77 -4.73 -11.56
C TRP A 100 -2.30 -4.36 -11.27
N TRP A 101 -1.81 -4.68 -10.05
CA TRP A 101 -0.39 -4.49 -9.71
C TRP A 101 0.48 -5.55 -10.38
N SER A 102 0.01 -6.79 -10.50
CA SER A 102 0.71 -7.89 -11.17
C SER A 102 1.09 -7.51 -12.60
N ALA A 103 0.17 -6.85 -13.34
CA ALA A 103 0.38 -6.40 -14.72
C ALA A 103 1.51 -5.34 -14.87
N ILE A 104 2.01 -4.79 -13.76
CA ILE A 104 3.14 -3.86 -13.71
C ILE A 104 4.36 -4.55 -13.09
N LEU A 105 4.18 -5.22 -11.94
CA LEU A 105 5.27 -5.79 -11.15
C LEU A 105 5.95 -6.99 -11.82
N GLU A 106 5.17 -7.86 -12.47
CA GLU A 106 5.71 -9.03 -13.15
C GLU A 106 6.62 -8.66 -14.35
N PRO A 107 6.18 -7.83 -15.33
CA PRO A 107 7.05 -7.41 -16.42
C PRO A 107 8.23 -6.55 -15.96
N TYR A 108 8.06 -5.73 -14.92
CA TYR A 108 9.15 -4.99 -14.32
C TYR A 108 10.23 -5.91 -13.74
N ALA A 109 9.83 -6.91 -12.94
CA ALA A 109 10.76 -7.89 -12.38
C ALA A 109 11.51 -8.63 -13.50
N ALA A 110 10.79 -9.10 -14.53
CA ALA A 110 11.39 -9.76 -15.68
C ALA A 110 12.41 -8.89 -16.42
N ALA A 111 12.11 -7.60 -16.62
CA ALA A 111 12.98 -6.66 -17.32
C ALA A 111 14.23 -6.29 -16.53
N THR A 112 14.17 -6.36 -15.19
CA THR A 112 15.26 -5.91 -14.30
C THR A 112 16.05 -7.06 -13.67
N GLY A 113 15.75 -8.32 -14.03
CA GLY A 113 16.39 -9.51 -13.45
C GLY A 113 15.95 -9.80 -12.01
N GLY A 114 14.83 -9.24 -11.59
CA GLY A 114 14.18 -9.51 -10.32
C GLY A 114 13.27 -10.74 -10.34
N THR A 115 12.50 -10.93 -9.28
CA THR A 115 11.53 -12.01 -9.14
C THR A 115 10.18 -11.45 -8.70
N TYR A 116 9.10 -11.87 -9.35
CA TYR A 116 7.72 -11.60 -8.93
C TYR A 116 7.03 -12.89 -8.51
N VAL A 117 6.35 -12.86 -7.36
CA VAL A 117 5.59 -13.99 -6.82
C VAL A 117 4.22 -13.53 -6.37
N ALA A 118 3.15 -14.12 -6.89
CA ALA A 118 1.78 -13.91 -6.45
C ALA A 118 1.39 -14.93 -5.38
N VAL A 119 0.91 -14.49 -4.21
CA VAL A 119 0.55 -15.35 -3.08
C VAL A 119 -0.89 -15.09 -2.66
N ASN A 120 -1.77 -16.10 -2.85
CA ASN A 120 -3.17 -16.02 -2.43
C ASN A 120 -3.43 -16.61 -1.04
N ARG A 121 -2.52 -17.41 -0.51
CA ARG A 121 -2.67 -18.12 0.77
C ARG A 121 -1.37 -18.07 1.59
N PRO A 122 -1.06 -16.92 2.21
CA PRO A 122 0.22 -16.71 2.88
C PRO A 122 0.58 -17.72 3.98
N LEU A 123 -0.43 -18.33 4.62
CA LEU A 123 -0.19 -19.33 5.66
C LEU A 123 0.15 -20.74 5.10
N GLU A 124 -0.10 -20.97 3.82
CA GLU A 124 0.30 -22.20 3.13
C GLU A 124 1.72 -22.09 2.55
N GLY A 125 2.22 -20.86 2.41
CA GLY A 125 3.57 -20.56 1.94
C GLY A 125 3.65 -19.19 1.27
N MET A 126 4.82 -18.57 1.35
CA MET A 126 5.08 -17.25 0.77
C MET A 126 5.66 -17.30 -0.64
N GLY A 127 5.87 -18.51 -1.20
CA GLY A 127 6.44 -18.71 -2.53
C GLY A 127 7.92 -18.29 -2.66
N VAL A 128 8.53 -17.89 -1.55
CA VAL A 128 9.94 -17.52 -1.43
C VAL A 128 10.50 -18.13 -0.14
N GLU A 129 11.82 -18.25 -0.06
CA GLU A 129 12.49 -18.65 1.20
C GLU A 129 12.43 -17.53 2.23
N ASP A 130 12.54 -17.92 3.51
CA ASP A 130 12.58 -16.97 4.61
C ASP A 130 13.76 -16.00 4.47
N GLY A 131 13.48 -14.72 4.70
CA GLY A 131 14.52 -13.69 4.67
C GLY A 131 15.06 -13.34 3.28
N THR A 132 14.33 -13.66 2.20
CA THR A 132 14.82 -13.41 0.83
C THR A 132 14.03 -12.35 0.07
N ALA A 133 12.78 -12.07 0.44
CA ALA A 133 11.97 -11.05 -0.23
C ALA A 133 12.49 -9.63 0.09
N ASP A 134 12.61 -8.81 -0.95
CA ASP A 134 12.91 -7.38 -0.82
C ASP A 134 11.69 -6.57 -0.43
N MET A 135 10.56 -6.91 -1.04
CA MET A 135 9.29 -6.21 -0.87
C MET A 135 8.11 -7.18 -0.84
N ILE A 136 7.20 -6.94 0.08
CA ILE A 136 5.86 -7.56 0.07
C ILE A 136 4.83 -6.46 -0.15
N VAL A 137 4.02 -6.61 -1.20
CA VAL A 137 2.94 -5.68 -1.56
C VAL A 137 1.61 -6.23 -1.07
N VAL A 138 0.88 -5.45 -0.29
CA VAL A 138 -0.46 -5.74 0.20
C VAL A 138 -1.39 -4.62 -0.25
N ALA A 139 -2.06 -4.83 -1.37
CA ALA A 139 -2.95 -3.84 -1.94
C ALA A 139 -4.41 -4.24 -1.77
N ARG A 140 -5.15 -3.52 -0.91
CA ARG A 140 -6.58 -3.68 -0.65
C ARG A 140 -7.00 -5.08 -0.19
N ALA A 141 -6.12 -5.77 0.55
CA ALA A 141 -6.36 -7.12 1.04
C ALA A 141 -6.71 -7.18 2.55
N PHE A 142 -6.25 -6.21 3.36
CA PHE A 142 -6.46 -6.22 4.81
C PHE A 142 -7.92 -6.39 5.24
N HIS A 143 -8.85 -5.68 4.62
CA HIS A 143 -10.27 -5.81 4.94
C HIS A 143 -10.81 -7.21 4.66
N ASN A 144 -10.28 -7.93 3.65
CA ASN A 144 -10.71 -9.28 3.31
C ASN A 144 -10.33 -10.28 4.42
N TRP A 145 -9.11 -10.15 4.96
CA TRP A 145 -8.66 -11.03 6.05
C TRP A 145 -9.49 -10.79 7.29
N HIS A 146 -9.64 -9.51 7.65
CA HIS A 146 -10.33 -9.10 8.87
C HIS A 146 -11.79 -9.53 8.85
N ARG A 147 -12.54 -9.23 7.77
CA ARG A 147 -13.95 -9.62 7.65
C ARG A 147 -14.17 -11.13 7.58
N SER A 148 -13.21 -11.88 7.04
CA SER A 148 -13.31 -13.35 6.95
C SER A 148 -12.98 -14.02 8.28
N ASN A 149 -11.91 -13.58 8.92
CA ASN A 149 -11.45 -14.03 10.22
C ASN A 149 -10.40 -13.05 10.79
N PRO A 150 -10.77 -12.17 11.73
CA PRO A 150 -9.87 -11.17 12.30
C PRO A 150 -8.57 -11.77 12.87
N SER A 151 -8.61 -13.01 13.35
CA SER A 151 -7.44 -13.70 13.91
C SER A 151 -6.34 -14.02 12.87
N ARG A 152 -6.62 -13.91 11.56
CA ARG A 152 -5.63 -14.15 10.50
C ARG A 152 -4.62 -13.03 10.35
N THR A 153 -4.95 -11.81 10.71
CA THR A 153 -4.09 -10.64 10.49
C THR A 153 -2.71 -10.81 11.12
N GLY A 154 -2.64 -11.21 12.39
CA GLY A 154 -1.37 -11.44 13.08
C GLY A 154 -0.51 -12.52 12.41
N PRO A 155 -1.03 -13.76 12.20
CA PRO A 155 -0.31 -14.80 11.46
C PRO A 155 0.15 -14.40 10.06
N TYR A 156 -0.64 -13.65 9.29
CA TYR A 156 -0.24 -13.15 7.97
C TYR A 156 0.95 -12.19 8.08
N LEU A 157 0.86 -11.21 8.97
CA LEU A 157 1.96 -10.26 9.20
C LEU A 157 3.23 -10.94 9.70
N ALA A 158 3.10 -11.99 10.53
CA ALA A 158 4.24 -12.80 10.97
C ALA A 158 4.88 -13.57 9.80
N ALA A 159 4.08 -14.13 8.88
CA ALA A 159 4.57 -14.78 7.68
C ALA A 159 5.31 -13.78 6.76
N PHE A 160 4.77 -12.57 6.60
CA PHE A 160 5.42 -11.49 5.84
C PHE A 160 6.74 -11.07 6.48
N PHE A 161 6.75 -10.90 7.79
CA PHE A 161 7.96 -10.54 8.52
C PHE A 161 9.04 -11.61 8.36
N LYS A 162 8.66 -12.89 8.37
CA LYS A 162 9.59 -14.00 8.18
C LYS A 162 10.16 -14.05 6.75
N ALA A 163 9.33 -13.86 5.73
CA ALA A 163 9.73 -13.91 4.32
C ALA A 163 10.63 -12.73 3.90
N LEU A 164 10.41 -11.54 4.47
CA LEU A 164 11.23 -10.36 4.17
C LEU A 164 12.65 -10.50 4.71
N LYS A 165 13.63 -10.04 3.93
CA LYS A 165 15.01 -9.88 4.40
C LYS A 165 15.10 -8.76 5.46
N PRO A 166 16.15 -8.73 6.31
CA PRO A 166 16.44 -7.56 7.13
C PRO A 166 16.50 -6.29 6.26
N GLY A 167 15.83 -5.22 6.67
CA GLY A 167 15.67 -4.00 5.87
C GLY A 167 14.62 -4.07 4.76
N GLY A 168 13.99 -5.22 4.53
CA GLY A 168 12.92 -5.39 3.53
C GLY A 168 11.65 -4.59 3.84
N ILE A 169 10.85 -4.35 2.81
CA ILE A 169 9.70 -3.44 2.86
C ILE A 169 8.38 -4.22 2.85
N LEU A 170 7.49 -3.91 3.80
CA LEU A 170 6.07 -4.20 3.69
C LEU A 170 5.36 -2.94 3.17
N ALA A 171 4.91 -3.00 1.92
CA ALA A 171 4.22 -1.96 1.18
C ALA A 171 2.71 -2.17 1.26
N VAL A 172 1.97 -1.20 1.79
CA VAL A 172 0.53 -1.35 2.04
C VAL A 172 -0.26 -0.23 1.38
N GLU A 173 -1.27 -0.61 0.60
CA GLU A 173 -2.36 0.25 0.13
C GLU A 173 -3.68 -0.33 0.65
N GLN A 174 -4.53 0.48 1.29
CA GLN A 174 -5.82 0.00 1.80
C GLN A 174 -6.87 1.10 1.79
N HIS A 175 -8.12 0.74 1.48
CA HIS A 175 -9.29 1.62 1.64
C HIS A 175 -9.39 2.06 3.09
N ARG A 176 -9.39 3.38 3.31
CA ARG A 176 -9.26 3.99 4.63
C ARG A 176 -10.61 4.18 5.28
N ALA A 177 -10.81 3.60 6.46
CA ALA A 177 -11.94 3.92 7.33
C ALA A 177 -11.69 5.20 8.12
N THR A 178 -12.75 5.82 8.61
CA THR A 178 -12.68 6.86 9.63
C THR A 178 -11.95 6.34 10.87
N GLU A 179 -11.05 7.13 11.42
CA GLU A 179 -10.30 6.77 12.63
C GLU A 179 -11.21 6.58 13.85
N GLY A 180 -10.85 5.62 14.69
CA GLY A 180 -11.58 5.29 15.92
C GLY A 180 -12.77 4.34 15.73
N LEU A 181 -13.15 4.01 14.49
CA LEU A 181 -14.19 3.01 14.26
C LEU A 181 -13.64 1.59 14.48
N ASN A 182 -14.53 0.69 14.95
CA ASN A 182 -14.19 -0.72 15.12
C ASN A 182 -13.98 -1.38 13.74
N PRO A 183 -12.81 -1.97 13.47
CA PRO A 183 -12.56 -2.67 12.21
C PRO A 183 -13.52 -3.85 11.95
N ASP A 184 -14.08 -4.48 12.98
CA ASP A 184 -15.10 -5.52 12.81
C ASP A 184 -16.37 -4.97 12.15
N ALA A 185 -16.68 -3.69 12.36
CA ALA A 185 -17.81 -3.02 11.73
C ALA A 185 -17.47 -2.47 10.35
N THR A 186 -16.23 -2.01 10.10
CA THR A 186 -15.87 -1.33 8.85
C THR A 186 -15.30 -2.27 7.78
N ALA A 187 -14.57 -3.33 8.16
CA ALA A 187 -13.98 -4.27 7.20
C ALA A 187 -15.02 -5.01 6.33
N PRO A 188 -16.23 -5.36 6.81
CA PRO A 188 -17.29 -5.90 5.96
C PRO A 188 -17.69 -4.97 4.81
N PHE A 189 -17.51 -3.64 4.98
CA PHE A 189 -17.74 -2.62 3.97
C PHE A 189 -16.48 -2.26 3.17
N GLY A 190 -15.37 -2.97 3.40
CA GLY A 190 -14.11 -2.82 2.65
C GLY A 190 -13.13 -1.83 3.24
N TYR A 191 -13.43 -1.17 4.35
CA TYR A 191 -12.63 -0.11 4.95
C TYR A 191 -11.93 -0.55 6.24
N VAL A 192 -10.68 -0.12 6.41
CA VAL A 192 -9.91 -0.33 7.65
C VAL A 192 -9.19 0.97 8.02
N SER A 193 -9.17 1.34 9.30
CA SER A 193 -8.50 2.58 9.74
C SER A 193 -6.98 2.46 9.65
N GLU A 194 -6.32 3.56 9.33
CA GLU A 194 -4.86 3.64 9.19
C GLU A 194 -4.16 3.25 10.49
N SER A 195 -4.65 3.78 11.62
CA SER A 195 -4.09 3.46 12.94
C SER A 195 -4.21 1.97 13.30
N HIS A 196 -5.27 1.29 12.85
CA HIS A 196 -5.42 -0.16 13.08
C HIS A 196 -4.32 -0.94 12.36
N ILE A 197 -4.11 -0.66 11.06
CA ILE A 197 -3.08 -1.33 10.27
C ILE A 197 -1.69 -1.07 10.85
N ILE A 198 -1.40 0.17 11.23
CA ILE A 198 -0.12 0.53 11.83
C ILE A 198 0.13 -0.27 13.13
N ARG A 199 -0.86 -0.33 14.03
CA ARG A 199 -0.73 -1.11 15.28
C ARG A 199 -0.50 -2.60 15.01
N GLN A 200 -1.23 -3.18 14.05
CA GLN A 200 -1.08 -4.61 13.71
C GLN A 200 0.32 -4.90 13.13
N ALA A 201 0.81 -4.06 12.22
CA ALA A 201 2.13 -4.21 11.63
C ALA A 201 3.23 -4.04 12.70
N GLN A 202 3.11 -3.05 13.58
CA GLN A 202 4.05 -2.84 14.69
C GLN A 202 4.05 -4.00 15.69
N ALA A 203 2.89 -4.58 15.99
CA ALA A 203 2.80 -5.77 16.84
C ALA A 203 3.50 -6.99 16.23
N ALA A 204 3.61 -7.06 14.91
CA ALA A 204 4.37 -8.09 14.19
C ALA A 204 5.87 -7.77 14.06
N GLY A 205 6.34 -6.63 14.59
CA GLY A 205 7.75 -6.23 14.59
C GLY A 205 8.15 -5.24 13.50
N PHE A 206 7.25 -4.82 12.63
CA PHE A 206 7.54 -3.81 11.61
C PHE A 206 7.66 -2.41 12.20
N VAL A 207 8.48 -1.57 11.57
CA VAL A 207 8.60 -0.15 11.87
C VAL A 207 7.90 0.65 10.76
N LEU A 208 6.96 1.53 11.12
CA LEU A 208 6.41 2.49 10.17
C LEU A 208 7.52 3.46 9.74
N GLU A 209 7.89 3.42 8.47
CA GLU A 209 8.94 4.28 7.92
C GLU A 209 8.36 5.54 7.27
N ALA A 210 7.28 5.38 6.51
CA ALA A 210 6.64 6.48 5.83
C ALA A 210 5.15 6.21 5.57
N ARG A 211 4.40 7.30 5.36
CA ARG A 211 3.01 7.28 4.90
C ARG A 211 2.80 8.37 3.86
N SER A 212 1.87 8.14 2.92
CA SER A 212 1.57 9.07 1.84
C SER A 212 0.06 9.20 1.63
N GLU A 213 -0.35 10.37 1.22
CA GLU A 213 -1.73 10.71 0.82
C GLU A 213 -1.92 10.71 -0.70
N LEU A 214 -0.96 10.19 -1.47
CA LEU A 214 -1.00 10.26 -2.93
C LEU A 214 -2.22 9.54 -3.53
N ASN A 215 -2.72 8.49 -2.87
CA ASN A 215 -3.92 7.74 -3.27
C ASN A 215 -5.17 8.11 -2.45
N ALA A 216 -5.13 9.21 -1.71
CA ALA A 216 -6.27 9.69 -0.94
C ALA A 216 -7.32 10.35 -1.84
N ASN A 217 -8.60 10.15 -1.49
CA ASN A 217 -9.72 10.80 -2.16
C ASN A 217 -10.65 11.46 -1.13
N ALA A 218 -10.60 12.77 -1.01
CA ALA A 218 -11.42 13.53 -0.06
C ALA A 218 -12.94 13.52 -0.39
N LYS A 219 -13.34 13.01 -1.56
CA LYS A 219 -14.75 12.87 -1.95
C LYS A 219 -15.37 11.59 -1.41
N ASP A 220 -14.55 10.60 -1.01
CA ASP A 220 -15.01 9.37 -0.38
C ASP A 220 -15.27 9.65 1.11
N ASP A 221 -16.55 9.67 1.51
CA ASP A 221 -16.99 9.86 2.90
C ASP A 221 -17.05 8.57 3.71
N HIS A 222 -16.74 7.44 3.06
CA HIS A 222 -16.70 6.09 3.63
C HIS A 222 -18.08 5.53 4.07
N ASP A 223 -19.17 6.23 3.73
CA ASP A 223 -20.55 5.86 4.05
C ASP A 223 -21.34 5.56 2.77
N HIS A 224 -21.14 4.37 2.23
CA HIS A 224 -21.75 3.95 0.97
C HIS A 224 -22.63 2.71 1.16
N PRO A 225 -23.78 2.62 0.48
CA PRO A 225 -24.77 1.54 0.66
C PRO A 225 -24.23 0.12 0.51
N TYR A 226 -23.21 -0.06 -0.31
CA TYR A 226 -22.54 -1.35 -0.54
C TYR A 226 -21.05 -1.25 -0.21
N GLY A 227 -20.69 -0.43 0.77
CA GLY A 227 -19.33 -0.13 1.14
C GLY A 227 -18.50 0.38 -0.05
N VAL A 228 -17.21 0.13 -0.02
CA VAL A 228 -16.27 0.51 -1.06
C VAL A 228 -16.66 0.01 -2.46
N TRP A 229 -17.41 -1.09 -2.54
CA TRP A 229 -17.84 -1.66 -3.82
C TRP A 229 -18.95 -0.85 -4.52
N THR A 230 -19.58 0.13 -3.84
CA THR A 230 -20.45 1.11 -4.47
C THR A 230 -19.68 1.97 -5.47
N LEU A 231 -18.44 2.29 -5.15
CA LEU A 231 -17.58 3.16 -5.95
C LEU A 231 -17.01 2.45 -7.19
N PRO A 232 -16.53 3.21 -8.22
CA PRO A 232 -15.72 2.65 -9.28
C PRO A 232 -14.48 1.91 -8.75
N PRO A 233 -14.02 0.87 -9.42
CA PRO A 233 -14.55 0.32 -10.68
C PRO A 233 -15.66 -0.71 -10.47
N THR A 234 -15.96 -1.11 -9.23
CA THR A 234 -16.88 -2.23 -8.94
C THR A 234 -18.33 -1.86 -9.21
N ARG A 235 -18.74 -0.64 -8.84
CA ARG A 235 -20.05 -0.03 -9.14
C ARG A 235 -21.24 -0.90 -8.75
N VAL A 236 -21.17 -1.57 -7.58
CA VAL A 236 -22.33 -2.30 -7.05
C VAL A 236 -23.50 -1.34 -6.89
N SER A 237 -24.63 -1.69 -7.50
CA SER A 237 -25.82 -0.82 -7.56
C SER A 237 -27.08 -1.50 -7.02
N ALA A 238 -26.97 -2.75 -6.58
CA ALA A 238 -28.06 -3.51 -5.97
C ALA A 238 -27.52 -4.50 -4.94
N PRO A 239 -28.33 -4.91 -3.94
CA PRO A 239 -27.94 -5.95 -2.99
C PRO A 239 -27.48 -7.21 -3.73
N ARG A 240 -26.38 -7.79 -3.27
CA ARG A 240 -25.87 -9.07 -3.79
C ARG A 240 -25.15 -9.86 -2.70
N GLU A 241 -25.11 -11.16 -2.87
CA GLU A 241 -24.40 -12.05 -1.96
C GLU A 241 -22.90 -11.67 -1.83
N GLY A 242 -22.38 -11.76 -0.62
CA GLY A 242 -20.97 -11.49 -0.29
C GLY A 242 -20.61 -10.00 -0.20
N VAL A 243 -21.54 -9.09 -0.39
CA VAL A 243 -21.35 -7.65 -0.18
C VAL A 243 -22.21 -7.18 0.98
N ALA A 244 -21.57 -6.63 2.01
CA ALA A 244 -22.28 -6.07 3.15
C ALA A 244 -23.10 -4.86 2.71
N THR A 245 -24.32 -4.77 3.22
CA THR A 245 -25.24 -3.65 2.97
C THR A 245 -26.31 -3.61 4.04
N ASP A 246 -26.75 -2.43 4.39
CA ASP A 246 -27.96 -2.14 5.18
C ASP A 246 -29.15 -1.73 4.28
N ARG A 247 -28.92 -1.64 2.96
CA ARG A 247 -29.90 -1.21 1.97
C ARG A 247 -30.55 -2.38 1.25
N ALA A 248 -31.89 -2.40 1.22
CA ALA A 248 -32.68 -3.44 0.56
C ALA A 248 -32.99 -3.14 -0.93
N THR A 249 -32.87 -1.89 -1.37
CA THR A 249 -33.28 -1.45 -2.72
C THR A 249 -32.07 -1.08 -3.59
N PRO A 250 -32.15 -1.29 -4.92
CA PRO A 250 -31.12 -0.81 -5.85
C PRO A 250 -30.93 0.72 -5.78
N LEU A 251 -29.78 1.19 -6.23
CA LEU A 251 -29.52 2.61 -6.45
C LEU A 251 -30.36 3.13 -7.60
N THR A 252 -30.82 4.36 -7.49
CA THR A 252 -31.35 5.13 -8.61
C THR A 252 -30.22 5.55 -9.55
N GLU A 253 -30.58 5.99 -10.77
CA GLU A 253 -29.58 6.52 -11.74
C GLU A 253 -28.87 7.75 -11.19
N ALA A 254 -29.59 8.63 -10.46
CA ALA A 254 -28.99 9.83 -9.87
C ALA A 254 -27.97 9.48 -8.76
N GLU A 255 -28.28 8.51 -7.89
CA GLU A 255 -27.35 8.01 -6.87
C GLU A 255 -26.15 7.34 -7.54
N ARG A 256 -26.37 6.53 -8.58
CA ARG A 256 -25.25 5.90 -9.32
C ARG A 256 -24.33 6.95 -9.94
N ALA A 257 -24.86 8.00 -10.55
CA ALA A 257 -24.08 9.10 -11.12
C ALA A 257 -23.31 9.86 -10.03
N ALA A 258 -23.91 10.07 -8.85
CA ALA A 258 -23.24 10.70 -7.72
C ALA A 258 -22.04 9.89 -7.22
N PHE A 259 -22.17 8.57 -7.06
CA PHE A 259 -21.07 7.69 -6.65
C PHE A 259 -20.00 7.57 -7.75
N ASP A 260 -20.35 7.60 -9.03
CA ASP A 260 -19.38 7.64 -10.12
C ASP A 260 -18.55 8.93 -10.10
N ALA A 261 -19.13 10.06 -9.70
CA ALA A 261 -18.43 11.33 -9.55
C ALA A 261 -17.48 11.38 -8.35
N VAL A 262 -17.61 10.48 -7.37
CA VAL A 262 -16.62 10.29 -6.30
C VAL A 262 -15.31 9.75 -6.88
N GLY A 263 -15.40 8.80 -7.82
CA GLY A 263 -14.23 8.09 -8.35
C GLY A 263 -13.85 6.86 -7.52
N GLU A 264 -12.59 6.43 -7.55
CA GLU A 264 -12.13 5.34 -6.68
C GLU A 264 -12.03 5.83 -5.22
N SER A 265 -12.09 4.89 -4.29
CA SER A 265 -12.11 5.16 -2.85
C SER A 265 -10.89 5.90 -2.32
N ASP A 266 -11.05 6.51 -1.14
CA ASP A 266 -9.94 7.03 -0.32
C ASP A 266 -9.04 5.88 0.15
N ARG A 267 -7.73 6.01 -0.10
CA ARG A 267 -6.76 4.97 0.25
C ARG A 267 -5.54 5.57 0.95
N MET A 268 -5.19 4.92 2.06
CA MET A 268 -3.88 5.12 2.68
C MET A 268 -2.80 4.42 1.87
N THR A 269 -1.59 4.97 1.87
CA THR A 269 -0.40 4.36 1.28
C THR A 269 0.70 4.39 2.34
N LEU A 270 1.12 3.19 2.81
CA LEU A 270 2.04 3.04 3.93
C LEU A 270 3.27 2.25 3.51
N ARG A 271 4.42 2.61 4.09
CA ARG A 271 5.67 1.88 3.96
C ARG A 271 6.19 1.50 5.34
N PHE A 272 6.29 0.21 5.57
CA PHE A 272 6.90 -0.35 6.78
C PHE A 272 8.22 -1.02 6.42
N ARG A 273 9.14 -1.04 7.39
CA ARG A 273 10.43 -1.72 7.26
C ARG A 273 10.53 -2.85 8.29
N LYS A 274 11.04 -4.00 7.86
CA LYS A 274 11.58 -4.99 8.78
C LYS A 274 12.92 -4.45 9.31
N PRO A 275 13.12 -4.32 10.63
CA PRO A 275 14.42 -3.94 11.18
C PRO A 275 15.56 -4.82 10.68
N ALA A 276 16.79 -4.24 10.67
CA ALA A 276 18.02 -4.94 10.28
C ALA A 276 18.44 -5.99 11.32
#